data_291a5087a845954877a783af8d6a780b
#
_entry.id   291a5087a845954877a783af8d6a780b
#
_cell.length_a   1.000
_cell.length_b   1.000
_cell.length_c   1.000
_cell.angle_alpha   90.00
_cell.angle_beta   90.00
_cell.angle_gamma   90.00
#
_symmetry.space_group_name_H-M   'P 1'
#
loop_
_entity.id
_entity.type
_entity.pdbx_description
1 polymer ?
#
loop_
_entity_poly.entity_id
_entity_poly.type
_entity_poly.pdbx_seq_one_letter_code
_entity_poly.pdbx_strand_id
1 'polypeptide(L)'
;MIIPVDIHTHRRPQVPGTAIVNCFPESFVPQTEGWYSVGIHPWYIASFAASLNDSKARFEELLDHPQVLAVGEAGLDKLAEAPLTLQIEVFEYQARLAEEANKPLIIHLVKAVDELLKLKQKIQPVKPWIIHGFRGKAALAEEYLRHGFYLSFGEKYQEEALCIMPVSYTHLTL
;
A
#
# COMPACT_ATOMS: atom_id res chain seq x y z
N MET A 1 11.09 23.12 -9.55
CA MET A 1 9.68 22.71 -9.75
C MET A 1 9.57 21.34 -9.10
N ILE A 2 8.73 21.17 -8.07
CA ILE A 2 8.48 19.84 -7.47
C ILE A 2 7.56 19.12 -8.45
N ILE A 3 8.05 18.05 -9.06
CA ILE A 3 7.20 17.19 -9.89
C ILE A 3 6.37 16.36 -8.92
N PRO A 4 5.03 16.44 -8.97
CA PRO A 4 4.20 15.57 -8.15
C PRO A 4 4.50 14.12 -8.50
N VAL A 5 4.83 13.32 -7.50
CA VAL A 5 5.10 11.89 -7.66
C VAL A 5 3.80 11.14 -7.34
N ASP A 6 3.31 10.40 -8.31
CA ASP A 6 2.24 9.43 -8.07
C ASP A 6 2.80 8.28 -7.24
N ILE A 7 2.31 8.10 -6.01
CA ILE A 7 2.84 7.09 -5.08
C ILE A 7 2.26 5.69 -5.31
N HIS A 8 1.25 5.56 -6.18
CA HIS A 8 0.63 4.26 -6.46
C HIS A 8 -0.08 4.25 -7.81
N THR A 9 0.47 3.54 -8.75
CA THR A 9 -0.15 3.31 -10.06
C THR A 9 0.02 1.87 -10.53
N HIS A 10 -0.95 1.37 -11.30
CA HIS A 10 -0.83 0.08 -11.99
C HIS A 10 -0.32 0.22 -13.43
N ARG A 11 -0.07 1.44 -13.88
CA ARG A 11 0.38 1.74 -15.24
C ARG A 11 1.77 2.36 -15.21
N ARG A 12 2.57 2.04 -16.20
CA ARG A 12 3.88 2.68 -16.37
C ARG A 12 3.68 4.16 -16.71
N PRO A 13 4.35 5.08 -16.00
CA PRO A 13 4.27 6.50 -16.32
C PRO A 13 4.97 6.79 -17.66
N GLN A 14 4.52 7.83 -18.35
CA GLN A 14 5.17 8.28 -19.60
C GLN A 14 6.61 8.77 -19.36
N VAL A 15 6.85 9.38 -18.20
CA VAL A 15 8.18 9.82 -17.78
C VAL A 15 8.64 8.90 -16.65
N PRO A 16 9.70 8.10 -16.84
CA PRO A 16 10.24 7.25 -15.79
C PRO A 16 10.58 8.04 -14.52
N GLY A 17 10.40 7.42 -13.36
CA GLY A 17 10.71 8.05 -12.07
C GLY A 17 9.64 9.02 -11.54
N THR A 18 8.56 9.27 -12.26
CA THR A 18 7.47 10.15 -11.79
C THR A 18 6.34 9.44 -11.05
N ALA A 19 6.37 8.11 -11.02
CA ALA A 19 5.39 7.31 -10.30
C ALA A 19 6.03 6.06 -9.68
N ILE A 20 5.40 5.56 -8.61
CA ILE A 20 5.69 4.25 -8.03
C ILE A 20 4.71 3.24 -8.63
N VAL A 21 5.24 2.33 -9.45
CA VAL A 21 4.44 1.30 -10.12
C VAL A 21 4.24 0.10 -9.20
N ASN A 22 2.98 -0.26 -8.97
CA ASN A 22 2.65 -1.45 -8.17
C ASN A 22 2.91 -2.74 -8.96
N CYS A 23 3.62 -3.68 -8.35
CA CYS A 23 3.96 -4.97 -8.93
C CYS A 23 3.70 -6.12 -7.96
N PHE A 24 3.30 -7.26 -8.51
CA PHE A 24 3.38 -8.52 -7.77
C PHE A 24 4.83 -9.04 -7.75
N PRO A 25 5.24 -9.81 -6.73
CA PRO A 25 6.58 -10.36 -6.65
C PRO A 25 7.00 -11.10 -7.94
N GLU A 26 6.10 -11.90 -8.51
CA GLU A 26 6.36 -12.71 -9.71
C GLU A 26 6.43 -11.89 -11.00
N SER A 27 5.77 -10.74 -11.03
CA SER A 27 5.70 -9.87 -12.22
C SER A 27 6.71 -8.73 -12.21
N PHE A 28 7.59 -8.68 -11.21
CA PHE A 28 8.57 -7.61 -11.08
C PHE A 28 9.61 -7.68 -12.21
N VAL A 29 9.56 -6.70 -13.10
CA VAL A 29 10.53 -6.50 -14.19
C VAL A 29 10.93 -5.03 -14.18
N PRO A 30 12.05 -4.67 -13.53
CA PRO A 30 12.45 -3.27 -13.39
C PRO A 30 12.89 -2.67 -14.73
N GLN A 31 12.53 -1.43 -14.94
CA GLN A 31 13.01 -0.60 -16.04
C GLN A 31 14.03 0.41 -15.52
N THR A 32 14.92 0.87 -16.39
CA THR A 32 15.84 1.97 -16.08
C THR A 32 15.05 3.17 -15.53
N GLU A 33 15.49 3.71 -14.40
CA GLU A 33 14.87 4.87 -13.70
C GLU A 33 13.44 4.67 -13.21
N GLY A 34 12.90 3.44 -13.22
CA GLY A 34 11.58 3.14 -12.65
C GLY A 34 11.61 3.01 -11.13
N TRP A 35 10.50 3.35 -10.46
CA TRP A 35 10.27 3.12 -9.04
C TRP A 35 9.09 2.18 -8.84
N TYR A 36 9.18 1.33 -7.83
CA TYR A 36 8.22 0.25 -7.63
C TYR A 36 7.77 0.12 -6.18
N SER A 37 6.53 -0.33 -5.98
CA SER A 37 6.09 -1.00 -4.78
C SER A 37 5.85 -2.48 -5.11
N VAL A 38 6.22 -3.37 -4.19
CA VAL A 38 6.02 -4.80 -4.36
C VAL A 38 5.23 -5.35 -3.18
N GLY A 39 4.19 -6.13 -3.47
CA GLY A 39 3.33 -6.69 -2.44
C GLY A 39 2.37 -7.77 -2.94
N ILE A 40 1.72 -8.42 -1.98
CA ILE A 40 0.71 -9.47 -2.22
C ILE A 40 -0.67 -8.87 -1.90
N HIS A 41 -1.41 -8.53 -2.94
CA HIS A 41 -2.72 -7.90 -2.82
C HIS A 41 -3.80 -8.90 -2.38
N PRO A 42 -4.79 -8.52 -1.54
CA PRO A 42 -5.80 -9.43 -1.02
C PRO A 42 -6.62 -10.16 -2.07
N TRP A 43 -6.87 -9.59 -3.23
CA TRP A 43 -7.62 -10.23 -4.32
C TRP A 43 -6.94 -11.44 -4.92
N TYR A 44 -5.63 -11.53 -4.79
CA TYR A 44 -4.84 -12.59 -5.43
C TYR A 44 -4.41 -13.70 -4.47
N ILE A 45 -4.64 -13.51 -3.15
CA ILE A 45 -4.27 -14.49 -2.14
C ILE A 45 -4.92 -15.84 -2.41
N ALA A 46 -6.21 -15.88 -2.76
CA ALA A 46 -6.91 -17.13 -3.07
C ALA A 46 -6.34 -17.84 -4.31
N SER A 47 -6.05 -17.07 -5.36
CA SER A 47 -5.49 -17.60 -6.62
C SER A 47 -4.08 -18.15 -6.45
N PHE A 48 -3.30 -17.58 -5.54
CA PHE A 48 -1.92 -17.98 -5.27
C PHE A 48 -1.77 -18.86 -4.02
N ALA A 49 -2.86 -19.34 -3.43
CA ALA A 49 -2.81 -20.11 -2.19
C ALA A 49 -1.84 -21.30 -2.25
N ALA A 50 -1.75 -22.00 -3.38
CA ALA A 50 -0.83 -23.13 -3.57
C ALA A 50 0.65 -22.71 -3.70
N SER A 51 0.95 -21.50 -4.14
CA SER A 51 2.30 -20.94 -4.35
C SER A 51 2.62 -19.76 -3.41
N LEU A 52 1.82 -19.57 -2.36
CA LEU A 52 1.96 -18.41 -1.48
C LEU A 52 3.36 -18.34 -0.81
N ASN A 53 3.96 -19.49 -0.50
CA ASN A 53 5.30 -19.53 0.08
C ASN A 53 6.37 -19.10 -0.94
N ASP A 54 6.22 -19.46 -2.22
CA ASP A 54 7.15 -19.04 -3.27
C ASP A 54 7.02 -17.52 -3.51
N SER A 55 5.79 -16.99 -3.52
CA SER A 55 5.52 -15.56 -3.60
C SER A 55 6.13 -14.80 -2.42
N LYS A 56 6.06 -15.34 -1.20
CA LYS A 56 6.70 -14.77 -0.01
C LYS A 56 8.22 -14.75 -0.16
N ALA A 57 8.84 -15.86 -0.55
CA ALA A 57 10.29 -15.93 -0.74
C ALA A 57 10.75 -14.92 -1.80
N ARG A 58 10.04 -14.84 -2.93
CA ARG A 58 10.33 -13.86 -3.97
C ARG A 58 10.13 -12.41 -3.50
N PHE A 59 9.12 -12.16 -2.69
CA PHE A 59 8.88 -10.85 -2.09
C PHE A 59 10.05 -10.42 -1.19
N GLU A 60 10.54 -11.30 -0.32
CA GLU A 60 11.69 -11.03 0.55
C GLU A 60 12.94 -10.65 -0.25
N GLU A 61 13.25 -11.40 -1.32
CA GLU A 61 14.38 -11.10 -2.20
C GLU A 61 14.30 -9.69 -2.82
N LEU A 62 13.06 -9.24 -3.14
CA LEU A 62 12.85 -7.96 -3.80
C LEU A 62 12.92 -6.76 -2.86
N LEU A 63 12.81 -6.95 -1.55
CA LEU A 63 12.89 -5.85 -0.59
C LEU A 63 14.24 -5.12 -0.62
N ASP A 64 15.32 -5.81 -0.96
CA ASP A 64 16.66 -5.23 -1.07
C ASP A 64 16.92 -4.56 -2.43
N HIS A 65 15.99 -4.71 -3.39
CA HIS A 65 16.18 -4.11 -4.71
C HIS A 65 16.10 -2.58 -4.64
N PRO A 66 17.09 -1.83 -5.20
CA PRO A 66 17.19 -0.37 -5.02
C PRO A 66 16.03 0.42 -5.63
N GLN A 67 15.34 -0.14 -6.62
CA GLN A 67 14.16 0.49 -7.23
C GLN A 67 12.84 0.17 -6.51
N VAL A 68 12.83 -0.69 -5.51
CA VAL A 68 11.66 -0.98 -4.67
C VAL A 68 11.64 -0.01 -3.50
N LEU A 69 10.78 1.01 -3.57
CA LEU A 69 10.70 2.08 -2.59
C LEU A 69 9.68 1.83 -1.48
N ALA A 70 8.69 0.97 -1.72
CA ALA A 70 7.61 0.70 -0.78
C ALA A 70 7.20 -0.77 -0.81
N VAL A 71 6.63 -1.24 0.28
CA VAL A 71 5.86 -2.49 0.31
C VAL A 71 4.43 -2.17 -0.09
N GLY A 72 3.85 -2.99 -0.94
CA GLY A 72 2.45 -2.86 -1.36
C GLY A 72 2.28 -3.05 -2.88
N GLU A 73 1.07 -3.16 -3.29
CA GLU A 73 -0.19 -2.98 -2.56
C GLU A 73 -0.45 -4.20 -1.68
N ALA A 74 -0.51 -4.01 -0.37
CA ALA A 74 -0.90 -5.00 0.62
C ALA A 74 -2.21 -4.56 1.28
N GLY A 75 -3.01 -5.45 1.85
CA GLY A 75 -4.22 -4.92 2.47
C GLY A 75 -5.25 -5.94 2.90
N LEU A 76 -6.42 -5.39 3.24
CA LEU A 76 -7.59 -6.15 3.67
C LEU A 76 -8.81 -5.73 2.86
N ASP A 77 -9.51 -6.70 2.30
CA ASP A 77 -10.72 -6.48 1.53
C ASP A 77 -11.77 -7.56 1.88
N LYS A 78 -12.84 -7.17 2.59
CA LYS A 78 -13.92 -8.09 2.94
C LYS A 78 -14.77 -8.53 1.73
N LEU A 79 -14.53 -7.98 0.55
CA LEU A 79 -15.17 -8.38 -0.70
C LEU A 79 -14.30 -9.32 -1.54
N ALA A 80 -13.04 -9.54 -1.15
CA ALA A 80 -12.14 -10.48 -1.80
C ALA A 80 -12.55 -11.92 -1.49
N GLU A 81 -12.15 -12.85 -2.37
CA GLU A 81 -12.44 -14.28 -2.27
C GLU A 81 -11.72 -14.95 -1.09
N ALA A 82 -10.49 -14.52 -0.81
CA ALA A 82 -9.69 -15.08 0.27
C ALA A 82 -10.32 -14.80 1.65
N PRO A 83 -10.37 -15.78 2.56
CA PRO A 83 -10.84 -15.57 3.92
C PRO A 83 -10.08 -14.42 4.62
N LEU A 84 -10.81 -13.59 5.37
CA LEU A 84 -10.21 -12.43 6.06
C LEU A 84 -9.08 -12.84 7.02
N THR A 85 -9.17 -13.99 7.66
CA THR A 85 -8.11 -14.53 8.52
C THR A 85 -6.79 -14.72 7.75
N LEU A 86 -6.85 -15.29 6.56
CA LEU A 86 -5.67 -15.47 5.70
C LEU A 86 -5.15 -14.12 5.18
N GLN A 87 -6.04 -13.19 4.84
CA GLN A 87 -5.63 -11.84 4.47
C GLN A 87 -4.88 -11.14 5.60
N ILE A 88 -5.35 -11.27 6.84
CA ILE A 88 -4.70 -10.72 8.04
C ILE A 88 -3.30 -11.29 8.22
N GLU A 89 -3.13 -12.61 8.08
CA GLU A 89 -1.82 -13.27 8.18
C GLU A 89 -0.85 -12.77 7.11
N VAL A 90 -1.29 -12.68 5.85
CA VAL A 90 -0.47 -12.20 4.73
C VAL A 90 -0.15 -10.71 4.86
N PHE A 91 -1.10 -9.90 5.35
CA PHE A 91 -0.87 -8.49 5.61
C PHE A 91 0.12 -8.27 6.75
N GLU A 92 -0.05 -8.95 7.88
CA GLU A 92 0.85 -8.82 9.03
C GLU A 92 2.29 -9.22 8.65
N TYR A 93 2.46 -10.28 7.89
CA TYR A 93 3.75 -10.70 7.36
C TYR A 93 4.41 -9.59 6.52
N GLN A 94 3.69 -9.00 5.56
CA GLN A 94 4.22 -7.93 4.72
C GLN A 94 4.52 -6.65 5.53
N ALA A 95 3.65 -6.31 6.47
CA ALA A 95 3.83 -5.14 7.31
C ALA A 95 5.07 -5.22 8.20
N ARG A 96 5.39 -6.41 8.75
CA ARG A 96 6.62 -6.62 9.53
C ARG A 96 7.86 -6.51 8.67
N LEU A 97 7.85 -7.11 7.49
CA LEU A 97 8.97 -7.00 6.55
C LEU A 97 9.17 -5.57 6.02
N ALA A 98 8.08 -4.79 5.86
CA ALA A 98 8.19 -3.37 5.53
C ALA A 98 8.95 -2.58 6.60
N GLU A 99 8.68 -2.85 7.89
CA GLU A 99 9.41 -2.25 9.00
C GLU A 99 10.89 -2.68 9.01
N GLU A 100 11.18 -3.97 8.86
CA GLU A 100 12.53 -4.51 8.81
C GLU A 100 13.35 -3.93 7.65
N ALA A 101 12.73 -3.82 6.47
CA ALA A 101 13.32 -3.22 5.28
C ALA A 101 13.36 -1.68 5.30
N ASN A 102 12.83 -1.05 6.36
CA ASN A 102 12.76 0.40 6.50
C ASN A 102 11.98 1.11 5.38
N LYS A 103 10.89 0.49 4.91
CA LYS A 103 10.06 0.96 3.79
C LYS A 103 8.64 1.32 4.23
N PRO A 104 7.99 2.32 3.60
CA PRO A 104 6.57 2.60 3.82
C PRO A 104 5.69 1.47 3.28
N LEU A 105 4.48 1.37 3.83
CA LEU A 105 3.47 0.39 3.43
C LEU A 105 2.30 1.07 2.71
N ILE A 106 2.03 0.67 1.46
CA ILE A 106 0.88 1.13 0.67
C ILE A 106 -0.25 0.13 0.85
N ILE A 107 -1.41 0.63 1.33
CA ILE A 107 -2.48 -0.21 1.86
C ILE A 107 -3.74 -0.10 1.02
N HIS A 108 -4.24 -1.25 0.55
CA HIS A 108 -5.58 -1.47 0.06
C HIS A 108 -6.52 -1.75 1.23
N LEU A 109 -7.61 -0.97 1.37
CA LEU A 109 -8.54 -1.13 2.48
C LEU A 109 -9.99 -1.06 2.03
N VAL A 110 -10.71 -2.18 2.15
CA VAL A 110 -12.14 -2.24 1.85
C VAL A 110 -12.90 -2.93 2.99
N LYS A 111 -13.74 -2.16 3.68
CA LYS A 111 -14.65 -2.62 4.76
C LYS A 111 -13.97 -3.34 5.94
N ALA A 112 -12.66 -3.17 6.16
CA ALA A 112 -11.87 -3.86 7.19
C ALA A 112 -11.10 -2.88 8.10
N VAL A 113 -11.74 -1.76 8.47
CA VAL A 113 -11.12 -0.69 9.27
C VAL A 113 -10.69 -1.18 10.64
N ASP A 114 -11.59 -1.88 11.35
CA ASP A 114 -11.32 -2.35 12.72
C ASP A 114 -10.14 -3.34 12.77
N GLU A 115 -10.06 -4.21 11.77
CA GLU A 115 -8.97 -5.17 11.64
C GLU A 115 -7.63 -4.46 11.38
N LEU A 116 -7.64 -3.46 10.49
CA LEU A 116 -6.45 -2.68 10.20
C LEU A 116 -5.96 -1.88 11.41
N LEU A 117 -6.88 -1.26 12.17
CA LEU A 117 -6.55 -0.55 13.41
C LEU A 117 -5.91 -1.47 14.46
N LYS A 118 -6.48 -2.68 14.65
CA LYS A 118 -5.92 -3.69 15.56
C LYS A 118 -4.51 -4.11 15.13
N LEU A 119 -4.30 -4.32 13.83
CA LEU A 119 -2.98 -4.66 13.30
C LEU A 119 -1.97 -3.53 13.50
N LYS A 120 -2.37 -2.29 13.28
CA LYS A 120 -1.50 -1.14 13.53
C LYS A 120 -1.12 -1.01 15.00
N GLN A 121 -2.07 -1.20 15.91
CA GLN A 121 -1.80 -1.23 17.35
C GLN A 121 -0.87 -2.37 17.76
N LYS A 122 -1.01 -3.55 17.14
CA LYS A 122 -0.17 -4.72 17.41
C LYS A 122 1.26 -4.53 16.91
N ILE A 123 1.42 -4.00 15.70
CA ILE A 123 2.73 -3.85 15.02
C ILE A 123 3.47 -2.60 15.49
N GLN A 124 2.74 -1.52 15.80
CA GLN A 124 3.29 -0.21 16.18
C GLN A 124 4.32 0.32 15.16
N PRO A 125 3.95 0.46 13.88
CA PRO A 125 4.90 0.78 12.83
C PRO A 125 5.52 2.15 13.02
N VAL A 126 6.82 2.25 12.75
CA VAL A 126 7.57 3.52 12.68
C VAL A 126 7.49 4.11 11.27
N LYS A 127 7.42 3.25 10.25
CA LYS A 127 7.30 3.69 8.86
C LYS A 127 5.87 4.07 8.49
N PRO A 128 5.69 4.99 7.55
CA PRO A 128 4.36 5.41 7.11
C PRO A 128 3.50 4.25 6.61
N TRP A 129 2.29 4.15 7.12
CA TRP A 129 1.22 3.34 6.56
C TRP A 129 0.29 4.25 5.78
N ILE A 130 0.19 4.04 4.47
CA ILE A 130 -0.49 4.92 3.52
C ILE A 130 -1.71 4.19 2.97
N ILE A 131 -2.91 4.61 3.35
CA ILE A 131 -4.15 4.09 2.75
C ILE A 131 -4.30 4.76 1.39
N HIS A 132 -4.20 3.97 0.31
CA HIS A 132 -4.27 4.52 -1.03
C HIS A 132 -5.70 4.67 -1.53
N GLY A 133 -5.89 5.61 -2.47
CA GLY A 133 -7.16 5.82 -3.15
C GLY A 133 -8.32 6.16 -2.22
N PHE A 134 -8.08 6.93 -1.16
CA PHE A 134 -9.09 7.28 -0.17
C PHE A 134 -10.27 8.05 -0.82
N ARG A 135 -11.50 7.60 -0.53
CA ARG A 135 -12.75 8.17 -1.07
C ARG A 135 -13.78 8.46 0.02
N GLY A 136 -13.38 8.32 1.28
CA GLY A 136 -14.26 8.56 2.42
C GLY A 136 -14.54 10.03 2.69
N LYS A 137 -15.49 10.29 3.59
CA LYS A 137 -15.81 11.64 4.07
C LYS A 137 -14.73 12.17 5.02
N ALA A 138 -14.74 13.47 5.28
CA ALA A 138 -13.81 14.16 6.17
C ALA A 138 -13.70 13.49 7.56
N ALA A 139 -14.81 13.12 8.19
CA ALA A 139 -14.79 12.47 9.50
C ALA A 139 -14.00 11.15 9.54
N LEU A 140 -14.06 10.33 8.47
CA LEU A 140 -13.28 9.11 8.37
C LEU A 140 -11.80 9.40 8.11
N ALA A 141 -11.51 10.44 7.32
CA ALA A 141 -10.14 10.90 7.11
C ALA A 141 -9.50 11.37 8.43
N GLU A 142 -10.21 12.18 9.23
CA GLU A 142 -9.78 12.61 10.56
C GLU A 142 -9.50 11.43 11.49
N GLU A 143 -10.33 10.39 11.44
CA GLU A 143 -10.14 9.17 12.22
C GLU A 143 -8.84 8.48 11.84
N TYR A 144 -8.58 8.26 10.55
CA TYR A 144 -7.34 7.65 10.09
C TYR A 144 -6.11 8.48 10.46
N LEU A 145 -6.18 9.81 10.33
CA LEU A 145 -5.08 10.70 10.74
C LEU A 145 -4.78 10.61 12.23
N ARG A 146 -5.82 10.60 13.09
CA ARG A 146 -5.65 10.43 14.53
C ARG A 146 -4.95 9.12 14.91
N HIS A 147 -5.13 8.09 14.08
CA HIS A 147 -4.44 6.82 14.21
C HIS A 147 -3.07 6.79 13.51
N GLY A 148 -2.60 7.92 12.98
CA GLY A 148 -1.27 8.04 12.38
C GLY A 148 -1.15 7.36 11.02
N PHE A 149 -2.24 7.23 10.26
CA PHE A 149 -2.19 6.85 8.86
C PHE A 149 -1.92 8.06 7.98
N TYR A 150 -1.31 7.80 6.84
CA TYR A 150 -1.27 8.73 5.71
C TYR A 150 -2.37 8.35 4.72
N LEU A 151 -2.86 9.32 3.95
CA LEU A 151 -3.88 9.08 2.93
C LEU A 151 -3.36 9.51 1.57
N SER A 152 -3.63 8.72 0.54
CA SER A 152 -3.47 9.15 -0.84
C SER A 152 -4.84 9.25 -1.52
N PHE A 153 -4.97 10.24 -2.39
CA PHE A 153 -6.20 10.56 -3.08
C PHE A 153 -6.01 10.32 -4.58
N GLY A 154 -6.94 9.58 -5.18
CA GLY A 154 -7.02 9.42 -6.63
C GLY A 154 -8.09 10.34 -7.23
N GLU A 155 -8.43 10.16 -8.51
CA GLU A 155 -9.39 10.98 -9.25
C GLU A 155 -10.78 11.10 -8.57
N LYS A 156 -11.19 10.11 -7.78
CA LYS A 156 -12.52 10.06 -7.14
C LYS A 156 -12.45 10.42 -5.67
N TYR A 157 -11.83 11.52 -5.32
CA TYR A 157 -11.78 12.03 -3.96
C TYR A 157 -12.98 12.92 -3.58
N GLN A 158 -13.14 13.19 -2.29
CA GLN A 158 -14.09 14.18 -1.78
C GLN A 158 -13.30 15.41 -1.31
N GLU A 159 -13.68 16.60 -1.82
CA GLU A 159 -12.98 17.87 -1.50
C GLU A 159 -12.91 18.14 0.00
N GLU A 160 -14.01 17.90 0.72
CA GLU A 160 -14.06 18.09 2.18
C GLU A 160 -12.98 17.28 2.91
N ALA A 161 -12.72 16.06 2.45
CA ALA A 161 -11.67 15.21 3.03
C ALA A 161 -10.27 15.71 2.67
N LEU A 162 -10.09 16.26 1.47
CA LEU A 162 -8.79 16.80 1.06
C LEU A 162 -8.47 18.10 1.81
N CYS A 163 -9.47 18.97 2.02
CA CYS A 163 -9.29 20.28 2.68
C CYS A 163 -8.80 20.18 4.15
N ILE A 164 -9.10 19.08 4.85
CA ILE A 164 -8.65 18.89 6.23
C ILE A 164 -7.25 18.29 6.35
N MET A 165 -6.63 17.90 5.21
CA MET A 165 -5.34 17.25 5.21
C MET A 165 -4.20 18.23 5.46
N PRO A 166 -3.35 18.02 6.49
CA PRO A 166 -2.07 18.69 6.56
C PRO A 166 -1.22 18.33 5.33
N VAL A 167 -0.51 19.29 4.75
CA VAL A 167 0.33 19.08 3.55
C VAL A 167 1.32 17.92 3.71
N SER A 168 1.80 17.68 4.92
CA SER A 168 2.73 16.60 5.24
C SER A 168 2.12 15.19 5.22
N TYR A 169 0.78 15.06 5.15
CA TYR A 169 0.06 13.79 5.18
C TYR A 169 -0.69 13.49 3.88
N THR A 170 -0.55 14.35 2.88
CA THR A 170 -1.29 14.24 1.63
C THR A 170 -0.39 13.80 0.51
N HIS A 171 -0.77 12.71 -0.16
CA HIS A 171 -0.19 12.28 -1.42
C HIS A 171 -1.30 12.19 -2.45
N LEU A 172 -1.13 12.84 -3.59
CA LEU A 172 -2.04 12.73 -4.73
C LEU A 172 -1.57 11.60 -5.62
N THR A 173 -2.46 10.67 -5.91
CA THR A 173 -2.31 9.62 -6.92
C THR A 173 -3.15 10.02 -8.13
N LEU A 174 -2.52 10.21 -9.27
CA LEU A 174 -3.20 10.59 -10.52
C LEU A 174 -3.53 9.38 -11.38
#